data_1b58c0743b77f6a99940fdab61aa0ac2
#
_entry.id   1b58c0743b77f6a99940fdab61aa0ac2
#
_cell.length_a   1.000
_cell.length_b   1.000
_cell.length_c   1.000
_cell.angle_alpha   90.00
_cell.angle_beta   90.00
_cell.angle_gamma   90.00
#
_symmetry.space_group_name_H-M   'P 1'
#
loop_
_entity.id
_entity.type
_entity.pdbx_description
1 polymer ?
#
loop_
_entity_poly.entity_id
_entity_poly.type
_entity_poly.pdbx_seq_one_letter_code
_entity_poly.pdbx_strand_id
1 'polypeptide(L)'
;MKYFFILILLYSCSKSGGNSQEKVPIPVADTLEVEQEGLFQAILNPVNKKVSQHLNGALTLVREDNEFIADIRLSAGPASVLHTQHLHVGSRCPDLNDDLNGDGFIDGHEGAEVYKEVLIPLDDDLSSQRMGGGIYPASDEFGFYYYTRSTELQKLMNDLWEEDINLTDDYVKLPPEEPLKLTNKVVVILGVPSQIPLPETVSGYSRLTPHQALPIACGVVKRLTKVPGIIDRDVTNLPLPTGGAIGGSNGGDDDGADFNSGTNPEDPGNYGED
;
A
#
# COMPACT_ATOMS: atom_id res chain seq x y z
N MET A 1 -20.18 31.49 64.12
CA MET A 1 -20.37 30.63 65.30
C MET A 1 -21.72 29.92 65.18
N LYS A 2 -21.69 28.61 64.90
CA LYS A 2 -22.71 27.63 65.30
C LYS A 2 -22.21 26.27 64.78
N TYR A 3 -21.69 25.49 65.71
CA TYR A 3 -21.33 24.08 65.50
C TYR A 3 -22.60 23.23 65.49
N PHE A 4 -22.71 22.34 64.50
CA PHE A 4 -23.74 21.31 64.49
C PHE A 4 -23.06 19.94 64.59
N PHE A 5 -23.18 19.31 65.72
CA PHE A 5 -22.77 17.93 65.98
C PHE A 5 -23.87 17.01 65.45
N ILE A 6 -23.51 16.10 64.56
CA ILE A 6 -24.35 14.96 64.20
C ILE A 6 -23.77 13.69 64.72
N LEU A 7 -24.53 13.08 65.56
CA LEU A 7 -24.29 11.81 66.26
C LEU A 7 -24.50 10.66 65.28
N ILE A 8 -23.49 9.84 65.07
CA ILE A 8 -23.57 8.61 64.27
C ILE A 8 -23.89 7.45 65.19
N LEU A 9 -25.07 6.88 65.02
CA LEU A 9 -25.50 5.64 65.65
C LEU A 9 -24.94 4.44 64.87
N LEU A 10 -24.09 3.66 65.50
CA LEU A 10 -23.63 2.37 65.04
C LEU A 10 -24.72 1.33 65.22
N TYR A 11 -25.27 0.81 64.13
CA TYR A 11 -26.06 -0.42 64.15
C TYR A 11 -25.21 -1.57 63.68
N SER A 12 -24.83 -2.41 64.62
CA SER A 12 -24.23 -3.71 64.39
C SER A 12 -25.34 -4.71 64.11
N CYS A 13 -25.34 -5.31 62.94
CA CYS A 13 -26.11 -6.52 62.66
C CYS A 13 -25.23 -7.58 62.05
N SER A 14 -24.81 -8.52 62.85
CA SER A 14 -24.22 -9.76 62.47
C SER A 14 -25.25 -10.68 61.80
N LYS A 15 -24.98 -11.14 60.55
CA LYS A 15 -25.56 -12.37 60.00
C LYS A 15 -24.52 -13.10 59.14
N SER A 16 -24.17 -14.25 59.63
CA SER A 16 -23.51 -15.36 58.99
C SER A 16 -24.24 -15.82 57.72
N GLY A 17 -23.52 -16.07 56.64
CA GLY A 17 -24.07 -16.87 55.53
C GLY A 17 -23.38 -16.64 54.19
N GLY A 18 -22.61 -17.64 53.78
CA GLY A 18 -22.44 -17.96 52.36
C GLY A 18 -21.46 -17.10 51.54
N ASN A 19 -20.22 -17.55 51.52
CA ASN A 19 -19.16 -17.03 50.66
C ASN A 19 -19.45 -17.46 49.20
N SER A 20 -20.23 -16.68 48.46
CA SER A 20 -20.19 -16.67 46.99
C SER A 20 -19.41 -15.44 46.62
N GLN A 21 -18.11 -15.60 46.41
CA GLN A 21 -17.31 -14.56 45.74
C GLN A 21 -17.85 -14.45 44.33
N GLU A 22 -18.71 -13.46 44.09
CA GLU A 22 -19.04 -12.97 42.78
C GLU A 22 -17.73 -12.44 42.16
N LYS A 23 -17.19 -13.24 41.21
CA LYS A 23 -15.98 -12.90 40.47
C LYS A 23 -16.34 -11.68 39.62
N VAL A 24 -16.02 -10.47 40.13
CA VAL A 24 -16.09 -9.26 39.34
C VAL A 24 -15.26 -9.50 38.07
N PRO A 25 -15.83 -9.40 36.86
CA PRO A 25 -15.04 -9.50 35.64
C PRO A 25 -14.00 -8.39 35.70
N ILE A 26 -12.73 -8.74 35.77
CA ILE A 26 -11.65 -7.80 35.54
C ILE A 26 -11.91 -7.28 34.12
N PRO A 27 -12.09 -5.96 33.93
CA PRO A 27 -12.13 -5.44 32.57
C PRO A 27 -10.82 -5.89 31.90
N VAL A 28 -10.96 -6.74 30.90
CA VAL A 28 -9.86 -7.04 30.01
C VAL A 28 -9.50 -5.68 29.44
N ALA A 29 -8.39 -5.11 29.90
CA ALA A 29 -7.83 -3.95 29.24
C ALA A 29 -7.75 -4.34 27.76
N ASP A 30 -8.36 -3.55 26.89
CA ASP A 30 -8.11 -3.62 25.47
C ASP A 30 -6.60 -3.55 25.32
N THR A 31 -5.99 -4.72 25.27
CA THR A 31 -4.60 -4.82 24.85
C THR A 31 -4.64 -4.31 23.43
N LEU A 32 -4.11 -3.11 23.22
CA LEU A 32 -3.78 -2.63 21.90
C LEU A 32 -3.07 -3.79 21.22
N GLU A 33 -3.78 -4.52 20.35
CA GLU A 33 -3.16 -5.58 19.57
C GLU A 33 -2.10 -4.88 18.72
N VAL A 34 -0.86 -4.96 19.19
CA VAL A 34 0.29 -4.60 18.37
C VAL A 34 0.19 -5.53 17.17
N GLU A 35 -0.02 -4.95 16.00
CA GLU A 35 -0.12 -5.72 14.77
C GLU A 35 1.19 -6.51 14.63
N GLN A 36 1.10 -7.81 14.91
CA GLN A 36 2.25 -8.70 14.95
C GLN A 36 2.79 -8.92 13.54
N GLU A 37 3.99 -9.48 13.47
CA GLU A 37 4.58 -10.03 12.25
C GLU A 37 3.55 -10.77 11.40
N GLY A 38 3.66 -10.68 10.09
CA GLY A 38 2.71 -11.32 9.22
C GLY A 38 2.83 -10.91 7.76
N LEU A 39 1.97 -11.55 6.98
CA LEU A 39 1.77 -11.29 5.57
C LEU A 39 0.49 -10.46 5.41
N PHE A 40 0.59 -9.40 4.62
CA PHE A 40 -0.53 -8.52 4.30
C PHE A 40 -0.66 -8.39 2.79
N GLN A 41 -1.87 -8.22 2.31
CA GLN A 41 -2.12 -8.09 0.88
C GLN A 41 -3.21 -7.05 0.60
N ALA A 42 -3.05 -6.32 -0.49
CA ALA A 42 -4.10 -5.52 -1.09
C ALA A 42 -4.27 -5.94 -2.55
N ILE A 43 -5.48 -6.27 -2.95
CA ILE A 43 -5.83 -6.47 -4.35
C ILE A 43 -6.05 -5.10 -4.97
N LEU A 44 -5.32 -4.82 -6.03
CA LEU A 44 -5.37 -3.55 -6.77
C LEU A 44 -6.49 -3.60 -7.80
N ASN A 45 -7.44 -2.70 -7.66
CA ASN A 45 -8.54 -2.53 -8.58
C ASN A 45 -8.46 -1.19 -9.31
N PRO A 46 -8.95 -1.10 -10.57
CA PRO A 46 -8.98 0.16 -11.29
C PRO A 46 -9.80 1.23 -10.57
N VAL A 47 -9.26 2.43 -10.42
CA VAL A 47 -9.98 3.62 -9.95
C VAL A 47 -10.62 4.31 -11.17
N ASN A 48 -9.81 4.84 -12.05
CA ASN A 48 -10.26 5.53 -13.27
C ASN A 48 -10.39 4.55 -14.43
N LYS A 49 -11.52 3.83 -14.51
CA LYS A 49 -11.75 2.77 -15.51
C LYS A 49 -11.63 3.24 -16.96
N LYS A 50 -11.83 4.53 -17.25
CA LYS A 50 -11.68 5.09 -18.60
C LYS A 50 -10.24 4.93 -19.12
N VAL A 51 -9.24 4.89 -18.23
CA VAL A 51 -7.81 4.83 -18.58
C VAL A 51 -7.10 3.57 -18.07
N SER A 52 -7.76 2.76 -17.22
CA SER A 52 -7.16 1.59 -16.59
C SER A 52 -8.14 0.42 -16.45
N GLN A 53 -9.09 0.26 -17.37
CA GLN A 53 -10.21 -0.69 -17.28
C GLN A 53 -9.77 -2.14 -17.00
N HIS A 54 -8.68 -2.58 -17.60
CA HIS A 54 -8.20 -3.97 -17.51
C HIS A 54 -7.08 -4.17 -16.48
N LEU A 55 -6.71 -3.08 -15.80
CA LEU A 55 -5.68 -3.12 -14.79
C LEU A 55 -6.06 -4.12 -13.69
N ASN A 56 -5.11 -4.93 -13.32
CA ASN A 56 -5.17 -5.77 -12.12
C ASN A 56 -3.79 -5.89 -11.50
N GLY A 57 -3.75 -6.18 -10.22
CA GLY A 57 -2.49 -6.30 -9.50
C GLY A 57 -2.70 -6.63 -8.04
N ALA A 58 -1.59 -6.71 -7.34
CA ALA A 58 -1.56 -6.88 -5.89
C ALA A 58 -0.34 -6.20 -5.30
N LEU A 59 -0.52 -5.62 -4.12
CA LEU A 59 0.54 -5.32 -3.18
C LEU A 59 0.61 -6.46 -2.17
N THR A 60 1.80 -6.95 -1.89
CA THR A 60 2.09 -7.83 -0.76
C THR A 60 3.08 -7.13 0.17
N LEU A 61 2.77 -7.09 1.46
CA LEU A 61 3.67 -6.58 2.48
C LEU A 61 4.03 -7.74 3.42
N VAL A 62 5.31 -7.89 3.70
CA VAL A 62 5.83 -8.85 4.67
C VAL A 62 6.46 -8.07 5.82
N ARG A 63 6.10 -8.43 7.03
CA ARG A 63 6.74 -7.96 8.25
C ARG A 63 7.15 -9.19 9.05
N GLU A 64 8.44 -9.44 9.10
CA GLU A 64 9.01 -10.60 9.79
C GLU A 64 10.34 -10.21 10.44
N ASP A 65 10.51 -10.57 11.69
CA ASP A 65 11.67 -10.16 12.51
C ASP A 65 11.89 -8.63 12.45
N ASN A 66 13.03 -8.20 11.94
CA ASN A 66 13.36 -6.79 11.72
C ASN A 66 13.33 -6.41 10.23
N GLU A 67 12.60 -7.14 9.41
CA GLU A 67 12.48 -6.86 7.97
C GLU A 67 11.08 -6.41 7.60
N PHE A 68 11.02 -5.41 6.73
CA PHE A 68 9.80 -4.96 6.07
C PHE A 68 10.01 -5.02 4.56
N ILE A 69 9.16 -5.78 3.87
CA ILE A 69 9.21 -5.97 2.41
C ILE A 69 7.92 -5.49 1.79
N ALA A 70 8.01 -4.75 0.69
CA ALA A 70 6.90 -4.39 -0.17
C ALA A 70 7.14 -4.94 -1.59
N ASP A 71 6.17 -5.72 -2.08
CA ASP A 71 6.15 -6.31 -3.42
C ASP A 71 4.87 -5.87 -4.13
N ILE A 72 4.99 -5.26 -5.31
CA ILE A 72 3.85 -4.90 -6.16
C ILE A 72 4.02 -5.55 -7.51
N ARG A 73 2.94 -6.18 -7.97
CA ARG A 73 2.81 -6.69 -9.33
C ARG A 73 1.59 -6.06 -9.96
N LEU A 74 1.78 -5.43 -11.10
CA LEU A 74 0.71 -4.79 -11.83
C LEU A 74 0.73 -5.24 -13.28
N SER A 75 -0.44 -5.49 -13.84
CA SER A 75 -0.62 -5.88 -15.22
C SER A 75 -1.75 -5.11 -15.88
N ALA A 76 -1.64 -4.96 -17.20
CA ALA A 76 -2.61 -4.25 -18.02
C ALA A 76 -2.91 -2.82 -17.54
N GLY A 77 -1.92 -2.18 -16.93
CA GLY A 77 -1.95 -0.77 -16.58
C GLY A 77 -1.64 0.13 -17.78
N PRO A 78 -1.59 1.45 -17.56
CA PRO A 78 -1.05 2.38 -18.57
C PRO A 78 0.39 2.04 -18.91
N ALA A 79 0.71 1.97 -20.21
CA ALA A 79 2.00 1.53 -20.71
C ALA A 79 3.05 2.66 -20.71
N SER A 80 4.31 2.30 -20.51
CA SER A 80 5.48 3.18 -20.65
C SER A 80 5.39 4.47 -19.83
N VAL A 81 4.89 4.36 -18.60
CA VAL A 81 4.72 5.51 -17.71
C VAL A 81 5.30 5.21 -16.33
N LEU A 82 5.84 6.24 -15.69
CA LEU A 82 6.30 6.17 -14.31
C LEU A 82 5.09 6.20 -13.37
N HIS A 83 5.07 5.28 -12.41
CA HIS A 83 3.98 5.14 -11.45
C HIS A 83 4.42 5.57 -10.06
N THR A 84 3.98 6.77 -9.63
CA THR A 84 4.07 7.14 -8.23
C THR A 84 3.12 6.25 -7.42
N GLN A 85 3.60 5.69 -6.31
CA GLN A 85 2.84 4.72 -5.52
C GLN A 85 3.10 4.89 -4.03
N HIS A 86 2.03 4.84 -3.24
CA HIS A 86 2.12 5.12 -1.82
C HIS A 86 1.19 4.24 -0.99
N LEU A 87 1.59 3.96 0.24
CA LEU A 87 0.69 3.48 1.29
C LEU A 87 0.16 4.69 2.06
N HIS A 88 -1.16 4.81 2.15
CA HIS A 88 -1.87 5.93 2.77
C HIS A 88 -2.57 5.52 4.07
N VAL A 89 -2.85 6.49 4.95
CA VAL A 89 -3.54 6.24 6.22
C VAL A 89 -5.05 6.03 6.10
N GLY A 90 -5.65 6.35 4.96
CA GLY A 90 -7.06 6.09 4.68
C GLY A 90 -7.45 4.63 4.81
N SER A 91 -8.75 4.35 4.78
CA SER A 91 -9.28 3.00 5.01
C SER A 91 -10.14 2.46 3.86
N ARG A 92 -10.34 3.24 2.80
CA ARG A 92 -11.09 2.84 1.61
C ARG A 92 -10.47 3.43 0.34
N CYS A 93 -10.73 2.78 -0.77
CA CYS A 93 -10.45 3.33 -2.09
C CYS A 93 -11.54 4.31 -2.52
N PRO A 94 -11.19 5.34 -3.33
CA PRO A 94 -12.20 6.21 -3.94
C PRO A 94 -13.00 5.48 -5.01
N ASP A 95 -14.23 5.93 -5.20
CA ASP A 95 -15.13 5.49 -6.26
C ASP A 95 -15.84 6.69 -6.91
N LEU A 96 -16.68 6.46 -7.93
CA LEU A 96 -17.36 7.55 -8.66
C LEU A 96 -18.30 8.41 -7.81
N ASN A 97 -18.60 8.06 -6.56
CA ASN A 97 -19.33 8.95 -5.66
C ASN A 97 -18.41 10.03 -5.07
N ASP A 98 -17.11 9.85 -5.20
CA ASP A 98 -16.10 10.83 -4.78
C ASP A 98 -15.70 11.77 -5.93
N ASP A 99 -16.24 11.61 -7.13
CA ASP A 99 -16.12 12.54 -8.26
C ASP A 99 -17.01 13.78 -7.98
N LEU A 100 -16.40 14.79 -7.40
CA LEU A 100 -17.11 15.96 -6.90
C LEU A 100 -17.50 16.94 -8.01
N ASN A 101 -16.73 16.98 -9.09
CA ASN A 101 -16.96 17.87 -10.22
C ASN A 101 -17.81 17.21 -11.34
N GLY A 102 -18.06 15.89 -11.26
CA GLY A 102 -18.93 15.15 -12.17
C GLY A 102 -18.35 14.90 -13.55
N ASP A 103 -17.01 14.95 -13.73
CA ASP A 103 -16.35 14.76 -15.04
C ASP A 103 -16.10 13.28 -15.37
N GLY A 104 -16.36 12.40 -14.42
CA GLY A 104 -16.23 10.96 -14.53
C GLY A 104 -14.81 10.47 -14.37
N PHE A 105 -13.97 11.25 -13.71
CA PHE A 105 -12.66 10.88 -13.19
C PHE A 105 -12.62 11.14 -11.69
N ILE A 106 -11.76 10.44 -11.00
CA ILE A 106 -11.31 10.77 -9.65
C ILE A 106 -9.93 11.38 -9.81
N ASP A 107 -9.81 12.66 -9.63
CA ASP A 107 -8.53 13.34 -9.75
C ASP A 107 -7.67 13.25 -8.48
N GLY A 108 -6.49 13.87 -8.51
CA GLY A 108 -5.57 13.81 -7.37
C GLY A 108 -6.13 14.41 -6.09
N HIS A 109 -6.90 15.51 -6.17
CA HIS A 109 -7.52 16.16 -5.01
C HIS A 109 -8.69 15.33 -4.44
N GLU A 110 -9.58 14.88 -5.31
CA GLU A 110 -10.73 14.07 -4.92
C GLU A 110 -10.29 12.75 -4.28
N GLY A 111 -9.29 12.12 -4.88
CA GLY A 111 -8.70 10.91 -4.34
C GLY A 111 -8.05 11.14 -2.97
N ALA A 112 -7.27 12.20 -2.80
CA ALA A 112 -6.57 12.52 -1.55
C ALA A 112 -7.54 12.72 -0.38
N GLU A 113 -8.72 13.29 -0.62
CA GLU A 113 -9.76 13.40 0.41
C GLU A 113 -10.25 12.05 0.92
N VAL A 114 -10.05 10.97 0.16
CA VAL A 114 -10.50 9.63 0.50
C VAL A 114 -9.39 8.78 1.10
N TYR A 115 -8.25 8.65 0.42
CA TYR A 115 -7.15 7.81 0.88
C TYR A 115 -6.22 8.51 1.86
N LYS A 116 -6.36 9.84 2.03
CA LYS A 116 -5.69 10.67 3.04
C LYS A 116 -4.16 10.75 2.81
N GLU A 117 -3.42 11.13 3.86
CA GLU A 117 -1.99 11.40 3.80
C GLU A 117 -1.18 10.13 3.50
N VAL A 118 -0.01 10.34 2.93
CA VAL A 118 0.98 9.28 2.68
C VAL A 118 1.63 8.86 4.00
N LEU A 119 1.60 7.56 4.27
CA LEU A 119 2.30 6.97 5.39
C LEU A 119 3.69 6.45 4.95
N ILE A 120 3.75 5.69 3.86
CA ILE A 120 5.00 5.13 3.32
C ILE A 120 5.03 5.36 1.81
N PRO A 121 6.00 6.11 1.27
CA PRO A 121 6.26 6.11 -0.15
C PRO A 121 6.84 4.75 -0.56
N LEU A 122 6.28 4.16 -1.62
CA LEU A 122 6.75 2.87 -2.13
C LEU A 122 7.69 3.12 -3.33
N ASP A 123 8.81 3.77 -3.04
CA ASP A 123 9.85 4.14 -3.99
C ASP A 123 11.12 3.29 -3.80
N ASP A 124 12.28 3.81 -4.13
CA ASP A 124 13.56 3.11 -4.01
C ASP A 124 14.10 3.02 -2.57
N ASP A 125 13.55 3.80 -1.61
CA ASP A 125 13.94 3.79 -0.20
C ASP A 125 12.73 3.83 0.74
N LEU A 126 12.21 2.66 1.11
CA LEU A 126 11.07 2.51 2.03
C LEU A 126 11.27 3.14 3.41
N SER A 127 12.50 3.45 3.79
CA SER A 127 12.83 3.99 5.11
C SER A 127 12.93 5.51 5.14
N SER A 128 12.46 6.21 4.11
CA SER A 128 12.55 7.67 4.05
C SER A 128 11.31 8.27 3.39
N GLN A 129 10.59 9.11 4.11
CA GLN A 129 9.50 9.92 3.57
C GLN A 129 10.02 11.15 2.83
N ARG A 130 11.02 10.97 1.96
CA ARG A 130 11.61 12.07 1.19
C ARG A 130 10.62 12.63 0.19
N MET A 131 10.32 13.90 0.30
CA MET A 131 9.48 14.61 -0.66
C MET A 131 10.10 14.65 -2.05
N GLY A 132 9.47 13.95 -2.99
CA GLY A 132 9.78 14.06 -4.43
C GLY A 132 11.19 13.63 -4.82
N GLY A 133 11.89 12.88 -3.95
CA GLY A 133 13.26 12.43 -4.18
C GLY A 133 13.38 10.94 -4.49
N GLY A 134 12.28 10.17 -4.43
CA GLY A 134 12.28 8.74 -4.67
C GLY A 134 12.23 8.37 -6.16
N ILE A 135 12.82 7.23 -6.48
CA ILE A 135 12.74 6.63 -7.81
C ILE A 135 11.59 5.62 -7.81
N TYR A 136 10.56 5.91 -8.58
CA TYR A 136 9.40 5.05 -8.73
C TYR A 136 9.53 4.11 -9.93
N PRO A 137 8.83 2.96 -9.94
CA PRO A 137 8.86 2.05 -11.07
C PRO A 137 8.15 2.63 -12.29
N ALA A 138 8.57 2.19 -13.46
CA ALA A 138 7.86 2.45 -14.70
C ALA A 138 7.29 1.14 -15.26
N SER A 139 6.10 1.21 -15.87
CA SER A 139 5.55 0.11 -16.63
C SER A 139 6.28 -0.05 -17.97
N ASP A 140 6.29 -1.28 -18.48
CA ASP A 140 6.77 -1.59 -19.83
C ASP A 140 5.75 -1.18 -20.91
N GLU A 141 6.06 -1.51 -22.16
CA GLU A 141 5.21 -1.22 -23.33
C GLU A 141 3.86 -1.95 -23.33
N PHE A 142 3.69 -2.96 -22.46
CA PHE A 142 2.45 -3.72 -22.29
C PHE A 142 1.68 -3.35 -21.01
N GLY A 143 2.17 -2.40 -20.23
CA GLY A 143 1.57 -1.96 -18.99
C GLY A 143 1.80 -2.92 -17.82
N PHE A 144 2.91 -3.66 -17.84
CA PHE A 144 3.35 -4.48 -16.72
C PHE A 144 4.45 -3.78 -15.95
N TYR A 145 4.44 -3.88 -14.63
CA TYR A 145 5.62 -3.65 -13.84
C TYR A 145 5.66 -4.56 -12.61
N TYR A 146 6.87 -4.74 -12.16
CA TYR A 146 7.20 -5.43 -10.93
C TYR A 146 8.05 -4.50 -10.06
N TYR A 147 7.67 -4.38 -8.80
CA TYR A 147 8.40 -3.60 -7.81
C TYR A 147 8.59 -4.46 -6.58
N THR A 148 9.80 -4.54 -6.08
CA THR A 148 10.10 -5.13 -4.77
C THR A 148 11.18 -4.32 -4.08
N ARG A 149 10.98 -4.02 -2.80
CA ARG A 149 11.94 -3.35 -1.93
C ARG A 149 11.81 -3.89 -0.53
N SER A 150 12.95 -3.89 0.18
CA SER A 150 12.97 -4.19 1.60
C SER A 150 13.78 -3.15 2.36
N THR A 151 13.49 -3.06 3.65
CA THR A 151 14.24 -2.23 4.60
C THR A 151 14.18 -2.87 5.98
N GLU A 152 15.11 -2.46 6.86
CA GLU A 152 14.99 -2.80 8.27
C GLU A 152 13.77 -2.11 8.89
N LEU A 153 12.92 -2.89 9.55
CA LEU A 153 11.71 -2.36 10.18
C LEU A 153 12.04 -1.24 11.17
N GLN A 154 13.10 -1.39 11.96
CA GLN A 154 13.52 -0.36 12.91
C GLN A 154 13.92 0.94 12.21
N LYS A 155 14.57 0.85 11.04
CA LYS A 155 14.96 2.04 10.26
C LYS A 155 13.71 2.76 9.72
N LEU A 156 12.74 2.03 9.19
CA LEU A 156 11.44 2.58 8.77
C LEU A 156 10.72 3.23 9.95
N MET A 157 10.64 2.56 11.10
CA MET A 157 9.96 3.10 12.27
C MET A 157 10.60 4.36 12.80
N ASN A 158 11.94 4.44 12.80
CA ASN A 158 12.66 5.63 13.21
C ASN A 158 12.31 6.83 12.33
N ASP A 159 12.26 6.63 11.00
CA ASP A 159 11.84 7.70 10.07
C ASP A 159 10.38 8.11 10.31
N LEU A 160 9.48 7.15 10.52
CA LEU A 160 8.06 7.44 10.77
C LEU A 160 7.81 8.19 12.09
N TRP A 161 8.67 8.02 13.10
CA TRP A 161 8.58 8.69 14.40
C TRP A 161 9.34 10.01 14.48
N GLU A 162 10.29 10.22 13.55
CA GLU A 162 11.10 11.43 13.55
C GLU A 162 10.29 12.63 13.05
N GLU A 163 10.25 13.71 13.84
CA GLU A 163 9.66 14.96 13.38
C GLU A 163 10.50 15.56 12.27
N ASP A 164 9.89 15.76 11.10
CA ASP A 164 10.51 16.47 9.99
C ASP A 164 9.75 17.76 9.71
N ILE A 165 10.38 18.89 10.01
CA ILE A 165 9.83 20.23 9.80
C ILE A 165 9.66 20.59 8.31
N ASN A 166 10.26 19.81 7.42
CA ASN A 166 10.15 20.02 5.96
C ASN A 166 9.09 19.10 5.34
N LEU A 167 8.46 18.24 6.14
CA LEU A 167 7.39 17.39 5.65
C LEU A 167 6.19 18.26 5.22
N THR A 168 5.62 17.97 4.06
CA THR A 168 4.38 18.64 3.63
C THR A 168 3.16 18.00 4.25
N ASP A 169 2.02 18.72 4.20
CA ASP A 169 0.71 18.22 4.65
C ASP A 169 0.24 16.95 3.92
N ASP A 170 0.92 16.57 2.83
CA ASP A 170 0.64 15.33 2.09
C ASP A 170 1.14 14.06 2.81
N TYR A 171 2.01 14.19 3.79
CA TYR A 171 2.62 13.09 4.53
C TYR A 171 2.26 13.14 6.01
N VAL A 172 2.24 12.00 6.66
CA VAL A 172 1.98 11.88 8.09
C VAL A 172 3.10 11.12 8.79
N LYS A 173 3.48 11.61 9.97
CA LYS A 173 4.35 10.92 10.93
C LYS A 173 3.49 10.19 11.96
N LEU A 174 4.01 9.10 12.47
CA LEU A 174 3.39 8.42 13.62
C LEU A 174 3.86 9.08 14.93
N PRO A 175 3.00 9.14 15.94
CA PRO A 175 3.45 9.50 17.28
C PRO A 175 4.63 8.61 17.72
N PRO A 176 5.57 9.15 18.52
CA PRO A 176 6.68 8.36 19.02
C PRO A 176 6.19 7.05 19.68
N GLU A 177 6.84 5.95 19.35
CA GLU A 177 6.53 4.60 19.84
C GLU A 177 5.18 4.02 19.37
N GLU A 178 4.38 4.75 18.56
CA GLU A 178 3.18 4.15 17.98
C GLU A 178 3.58 3.08 16.95
N PRO A 179 3.04 1.84 17.09
CA PRO A 179 3.37 0.76 16.17
C PRO A 179 2.78 0.99 14.79
N LEU A 180 3.50 0.59 13.75
CA LEU A 180 3.00 0.58 12.38
C LEU A 180 1.84 -0.41 12.25
N LYS A 181 0.65 0.09 11.93
CA LYS A 181 -0.54 -0.70 11.63
C LYS A 181 -0.77 -0.70 10.13
N LEU A 182 -0.67 -1.88 9.51
CA LEU A 182 -0.82 -2.06 8.07
C LEU A 182 -2.26 -2.39 7.65
N THR A 183 -2.98 -3.11 8.49
CA THR A 183 -4.38 -3.50 8.22
C THR A 183 -5.27 -2.26 8.06
N ASN A 184 -6.12 -2.31 7.03
CA ASN A 184 -7.00 -1.22 6.61
C ASN A 184 -6.29 0.04 6.09
N LYS A 185 -4.98 0.01 5.85
CA LYS A 185 -4.32 1.06 5.08
C LYS A 185 -4.65 0.91 3.59
N VAL A 186 -4.43 1.96 2.84
CA VAL A 186 -4.77 1.99 1.41
C VAL A 186 -3.50 2.16 0.58
N VAL A 187 -3.31 1.29 -0.40
CA VAL A 187 -2.27 1.50 -1.41
C VAL A 187 -2.90 2.15 -2.63
N VAL A 188 -2.25 3.18 -3.14
CA VAL A 188 -2.67 3.91 -4.36
C VAL A 188 -1.51 3.94 -5.34
N ILE A 189 -1.82 3.70 -6.61
CA ILE A 189 -0.88 3.81 -7.72
C ILE A 189 -1.40 4.89 -8.66
N LEU A 190 -0.52 5.82 -9.02
CA LEU A 190 -0.83 6.98 -9.82
C LEU A 190 -0.11 6.91 -11.17
N GLY A 191 -0.60 7.70 -12.13
CA GLY A 191 0.12 8.00 -13.36
C GLY A 191 -0.49 7.39 -14.62
N VAL A 192 -0.68 8.26 -15.61
CA VAL A 192 -1.06 7.90 -16.98
C VAL A 192 -0.15 8.61 -17.97
N PRO A 193 0.01 8.08 -19.20
CA PRO A 193 0.76 8.76 -20.26
C PRO A 193 0.21 10.17 -20.55
N SER A 194 1.10 11.12 -20.79
CA SER A 194 0.72 12.53 -21.07
C SER A 194 -0.11 12.69 -22.36
N GLN A 195 -0.11 11.69 -23.24
CA GLN A 195 -0.87 11.67 -24.47
C GLN A 195 -2.35 11.30 -24.29
N ILE A 196 -2.72 10.76 -23.13
CA ILE A 196 -4.12 10.46 -22.81
C ILE A 196 -4.87 11.78 -22.62
N PRO A 197 -5.94 12.06 -23.39
CA PRO A 197 -6.71 13.26 -23.19
C PRO A 197 -7.47 13.20 -21.86
N LEU A 198 -7.22 14.17 -20.99
CA LEU A 198 -7.97 14.36 -19.75
C LEU A 198 -8.83 15.62 -19.86
N PRO A 199 -10.03 15.66 -19.25
CA PRO A 199 -10.79 16.90 -19.13
C PRO A 199 -9.98 18.00 -18.44
N GLU A 200 -10.25 19.26 -18.77
CA GLU A 200 -9.59 20.42 -18.11
C GLU A 200 -9.92 20.51 -16.61
N THR A 201 -10.98 19.86 -16.18
CA THR A 201 -11.42 19.76 -14.79
C THR A 201 -10.58 18.81 -13.95
N VAL A 202 -9.88 17.86 -14.59
CA VAL A 202 -8.94 16.95 -13.88
C VAL A 202 -7.73 17.74 -13.45
N SER A 203 -7.53 17.87 -12.16
CA SER A 203 -6.44 18.64 -11.58
C SER A 203 -5.26 17.76 -11.16
N GLY A 204 -4.08 18.37 -11.08
CA GLY A 204 -2.93 17.75 -10.42
C GLY A 204 -3.08 17.81 -8.91
N TYR A 205 -2.14 17.19 -8.19
CA TYR A 205 -2.12 17.21 -6.74
C TYR A 205 -0.70 17.44 -6.23
N SER A 206 -0.55 18.33 -5.23
CA SER A 206 0.75 18.71 -4.72
C SER A 206 1.68 19.20 -5.85
N ARG A 207 2.77 18.52 -6.15
CA ARG A 207 3.72 18.88 -7.22
C ARG A 207 3.53 18.07 -8.51
N LEU A 208 2.55 17.16 -8.51
CA LEU A 208 2.26 16.29 -9.64
C LEU A 208 1.30 16.94 -10.63
N THR A 209 1.59 16.80 -11.90
CA THR A 209 0.65 17.22 -12.97
C THR A 209 -0.61 16.34 -12.97
N PRO A 210 -1.71 16.73 -13.64
CA PRO A 210 -2.91 15.90 -13.74
C PRO A 210 -2.64 14.46 -14.18
N HIS A 211 -1.77 14.26 -15.16
CA HIS A 211 -1.40 12.93 -15.64
C HIS A 211 -0.58 12.12 -14.62
N GLN A 212 0.27 12.76 -13.85
CA GLN A 212 1.08 12.11 -12.83
C GLN A 212 0.28 11.81 -11.55
N ALA A 213 -0.70 12.66 -11.22
CA ALA A 213 -1.50 12.55 -10.01
C ALA A 213 -2.75 11.68 -10.16
N LEU A 214 -3.12 11.29 -11.39
CA LEU A 214 -4.35 10.54 -11.63
C LEU A 214 -4.27 9.13 -11.02
N PRO A 215 -5.13 8.76 -10.06
CA PRO A 215 -5.17 7.42 -9.49
C PRO A 215 -5.60 6.39 -10.54
N ILE A 216 -4.77 5.40 -10.80
CA ILE A 216 -5.09 4.30 -11.73
C ILE A 216 -5.53 3.04 -11.01
N ALA A 217 -4.97 2.78 -9.84
CA ALA A 217 -5.28 1.61 -9.04
C ALA A 217 -5.30 1.91 -7.55
N CYS A 218 -6.14 1.19 -6.84
CA CYS A 218 -6.23 1.28 -5.39
C CYS A 218 -6.59 -0.08 -4.78
N GLY A 219 -6.09 -0.34 -3.57
CA GLY A 219 -6.40 -1.53 -2.80
C GLY A 219 -6.33 -1.29 -1.29
N VAL A 220 -7.19 -1.97 -0.54
CA VAL A 220 -7.18 -1.93 0.92
C VAL A 220 -6.38 -3.11 1.46
N VAL A 221 -5.40 -2.82 2.29
CA VAL A 221 -4.52 -3.82 2.89
C VAL A 221 -5.28 -4.64 3.93
N LYS A 222 -5.16 -5.96 3.82
CA LYS A 222 -5.72 -6.94 4.75
C LYS A 222 -4.63 -7.89 5.22
N ARG A 223 -4.66 -8.25 6.49
CA ARG A 223 -3.79 -9.29 7.01
C ARG A 223 -4.23 -10.64 6.46
N LEU A 224 -3.29 -11.41 5.91
CA LEU A 224 -3.54 -12.80 5.55
C LEU A 224 -3.37 -13.67 6.79
N THR A 225 -4.38 -14.49 7.08
CA THR A 225 -4.25 -15.49 8.14
C THR A 225 -3.18 -16.50 7.70
N LYS A 226 -2.16 -16.70 8.54
CA LYS A 226 -1.13 -17.72 8.30
C LYS A 226 -1.85 -19.06 8.02
N VAL A 227 -1.65 -19.61 6.84
CA VAL A 227 -1.87 -21.04 6.63
C VAL A 227 -0.72 -21.74 7.35
N PRO A 228 -0.97 -22.57 8.38
CA PRO A 228 0.11 -23.25 9.09
C PRO A 228 0.93 -24.09 8.10
N GLY A 229 2.19 -23.76 7.93
CA GLY A 229 3.16 -24.55 7.17
C GLY A 229 3.65 -23.96 5.83
N ILE A 230 3.21 -22.79 5.40
CA ILE A 230 3.73 -22.15 4.20
C ILE A 230 4.28 -20.77 4.56
N ILE A 231 5.49 -20.76 5.11
CA ILE A 231 6.44 -19.66 4.86
C ILE A 231 7.51 -20.28 3.97
N ASP A 232 7.16 -20.48 2.72
CA ASP A 232 8.18 -20.59 1.70
C ASP A 232 8.57 -19.16 1.33
N ARG A 233 9.84 -18.81 1.46
CA ARG A 233 10.38 -17.46 1.20
C ARG A 233 10.25 -17.04 -0.28
N ASP A 234 9.55 -17.82 -1.06
CA ASP A 234 9.28 -17.55 -2.46
C ASP A 234 7.93 -16.81 -2.62
N VAL A 235 7.88 -15.55 -2.16
CA VAL A 235 6.75 -14.63 -2.46
C VAL A 235 6.56 -14.43 -3.96
N THR A 236 7.46 -14.93 -4.80
CA THR A 236 7.37 -14.84 -6.26
C THR A 236 6.25 -15.73 -6.83
N ASN A 237 5.74 -16.68 -6.05
CA ASN A 237 4.73 -17.66 -6.48
C ASN A 237 3.31 -17.42 -5.93
N LEU A 238 3.01 -16.25 -5.35
CA LEU A 238 1.61 -15.92 -5.06
C LEU A 238 0.83 -15.84 -6.38
N PRO A 239 -0.27 -16.58 -6.54
CA PRO A 239 -1.04 -16.55 -7.76
C PRO A 239 -1.56 -15.13 -7.98
N LEU A 240 -1.20 -14.53 -9.12
CA LEU A 240 -1.92 -13.37 -9.62
C LEU A 240 -3.41 -13.72 -9.67
N PRO A 241 -4.31 -12.80 -9.33
CA PRO A 241 -5.72 -13.02 -9.58
C PRO A 241 -5.87 -13.34 -11.07
N THR A 242 -6.32 -14.55 -11.37
CA THR A 242 -6.53 -15.00 -12.75
C THR A 242 -7.63 -14.15 -13.36
N GLY A 243 -7.22 -13.16 -14.13
CA GLY A 243 -8.10 -12.46 -15.05
C GLY A 243 -8.71 -13.50 -15.97
N GLY A 244 -10.03 -13.45 -16.13
CA GLY A 244 -10.82 -14.45 -16.84
C GLY A 244 -10.19 -14.83 -18.18
N ALA A 245 -10.11 -16.13 -18.40
CA ALA A 245 -9.62 -16.72 -19.63
C ALA A 245 -10.37 -16.15 -20.84
N ILE A 246 -9.65 -15.41 -21.68
CA ILE A 246 -10.11 -15.16 -23.05
C ILE A 246 -9.92 -16.49 -23.76
N GLY A 247 -11.02 -17.17 -24.05
CA GLY A 247 -11.03 -18.39 -24.86
C GLY A 247 -10.45 -18.10 -26.23
N GLY A 248 -9.30 -18.66 -26.53
CA GLY A 248 -8.70 -18.74 -27.85
C GLY A 248 -8.63 -20.20 -28.25
N SER A 249 -9.44 -20.55 -29.22
CA SER A 249 -9.54 -21.88 -29.81
C SER A 249 -8.29 -22.30 -30.57
N ASN A 250 -7.90 -23.54 -30.30
CA ASN A 250 -7.20 -24.52 -31.13
C ASN A 250 -6.73 -24.17 -32.54
N GLY A 251 -5.53 -24.61 -32.84
CA GLY A 251 -5.17 -25.05 -34.17
C GLY A 251 -3.68 -25.23 -34.39
N GLY A 252 -3.20 -26.46 -34.48
CA GLY A 252 -2.24 -26.91 -35.49
C GLY A 252 -0.76 -26.94 -35.09
N ASP A 253 -0.35 -28.12 -34.75
CA ASP A 253 0.77 -28.94 -35.29
C ASP A 253 2.09 -28.28 -35.71
N ASP A 254 3.15 -28.90 -35.15
CA ASP A 254 4.47 -29.26 -35.72
C ASP A 254 5.32 -28.21 -36.45
N ASP A 255 6.52 -28.02 -35.97
CA ASP A 255 7.74 -28.58 -36.54
C ASP A 255 8.97 -27.97 -35.86
N GLY A 256 9.87 -28.86 -35.50
CA GLY A 256 11.17 -28.51 -34.95
C GLY A 256 12.06 -27.77 -35.93
N ALA A 257 12.76 -26.82 -35.41
CA ALA A 257 14.00 -26.34 -36.06
C ALA A 257 15.04 -26.04 -35.01
N ASP A 258 15.95 -26.99 -34.91
CA ASP A 258 17.31 -26.87 -34.40
C ASP A 258 17.99 -25.64 -35.04
N PHE A 259 18.47 -24.72 -34.25
CA PHE A 259 19.48 -23.77 -34.70
C PHE A 259 20.70 -23.82 -33.79
N ASN A 260 21.63 -24.62 -34.26
CA ASN A 260 22.99 -24.77 -33.77
C ASN A 260 23.86 -23.61 -34.30
N SER A 261 24.65 -23.08 -33.41
CA SER A 261 25.99 -22.53 -33.55
C SER A 261 26.33 -21.64 -34.75
N GLY A 262 26.98 -20.56 -34.44
CA GLY A 262 28.04 -20.11 -35.35
C GLY A 262 28.40 -18.65 -35.28
N THR A 263 29.55 -18.41 -34.69
CA THR A 263 30.58 -17.45 -35.10
C THR A 263 30.38 -15.96 -34.84
N ASN A 264 31.20 -15.54 -33.91
CA ASN A 264 31.77 -14.20 -33.78
C ASN A 264 32.59 -13.84 -35.03
N PRO A 265 32.57 -12.63 -35.53
CA PRO A 265 33.76 -12.00 -36.04
C PRO A 265 34.04 -10.62 -35.44
N GLU A 266 35.15 -10.51 -34.75
CA GLU A 266 36.26 -9.61 -35.00
C GLU A 266 35.98 -8.12 -35.17
N ASP A 267 36.45 -7.39 -34.18
CA ASP A 267 36.85 -5.99 -34.21
C ASP A 267 37.89 -5.72 -35.35
N PRO A 268 37.79 -4.60 -36.02
CA PRO A 268 39.00 -3.81 -36.23
C PRO A 268 38.81 -2.27 -36.13
N GLY A 269 39.65 -1.66 -35.30
CA GLY A 269 40.57 -0.60 -35.75
C GLY A 269 40.08 0.81 -35.78
N ASN A 270 40.36 1.57 -34.77
CA ASN A 270 41.25 2.72 -34.72
C ASN A 270 41.47 3.53 -36.01
N TYR A 271 41.06 4.80 -36.03
CA TYR A 271 41.61 6.00 -36.70
C TYR A 271 40.98 7.20 -35.98
N GLY A 272 41.66 8.12 -35.34
CA GLY A 272 42.79 8.96 -35.78
C GLY A 272 42.28 10.36 -36.10
N GLU A 273 42.62 11.28 -35.24
CA GLU A 273 42.87 12.73 -35.38
C GLU A 273 42.48 13.40 -36.72
N ASP A 274 41.63 14.46 -36.61
CA ASP A 274 41.98 15.86 -36.88
C ASP A 274 40.93 16.81 -36.26
#